data_56b24f474fca0ced36e8995ff786abbe
#
_entry.id   56b24f474fca0ced36e8995ff786abbe
#
_cell.length_a   1.000
_cell.length_b   1.000
_cell.length_c   1.000
_cell.angle_alpha   90.00
_cell.angle_beta   90.00
_cell.angle_gamma   90.00
#
_symmetry.space_group_name_H-M   'P 1'
#
loop_
_entity.id
_entity.type
_entity.pdbx_description
1 polymer ?
#
loop_
_entity_poly.entity_id
_entity_poly.type
_entity_poly.pdbx_seq_one_letter_code
_entity_poly.pdbx_strand_id
1 'polypeptide(L)'
;GGRTALFDGIYLALSQMKDSHSGYKKALLVVSDGGDNHSRYTENDVRSFLKEADCQLYAIGVYDANDMARSREERFGPTLLAELAEMSGGRAFPVARLQDLPDIATKIAMELRNQYVLGYRPSNTEHDGTWRKIRIKVGSLPKGFPPLNVYAKTGYYAPSH
;
A
#
# COMPACT_ATOMS: atom_id res chain seq x y z
N GLY A 1 19.85 -12.20 -14.65
CA GLY A 1 18.86 -11.60 -13.77
C GLY A 1 19.35 -11.59 -12.33
N GLY A 2 19.11 -10.51 -11.62
CA GLY A 2 19.39 -10.41 -10.20
C GLY A 2 18.42 -11.26 -9.38
N ARG A 3 18.77 -11.51 -8.12
CA ARG A 3 17.84 -12.11 -7.13
C ARG A 3 17.14 -10.97 -6.40
N THR A 4 15.83 -10.95 -6.45
CA THR A 4 15.01 -9.98 -5.74
C THR A 4 14.10 -10.70 -4.77
N ALA A 5 14.16 -10.32 -3.50
CA ALA A 5 13.35 -10.85 -2.41
C ALA A 5 12.43 -9.74 -1.88
N LEU A 6 11.50 -9.29 -2.73
CA LEU A 6 10.61 -8.15 -2.47
C LEU A 6 9.67 -8.45 -1.30
N PHE A 7 9.04 -9.62 -1.29
CA PHE A 7 8.10 -10.00 -0.23
C PHE A 7 8.80 -10.14 1.11
N ASP A 8 10.01 -10.71 1.13
CA ASP A 8 10.81 -10.80 2.37
C ASP A 8 11.11 -9.40 2.92
N GLY A 9 11.51 -8.47 2.05
CA GLY A 9 11.78 -7.08 2.43
C GLY A 9 10.55 -6.39 3.02
N ILE A 10 9.40 -6.50 2.37
CA ILE A 10 8.13 -5.91 2.85
C ILE A 10 7.72 -6.55 4.17
N TYR A 11 7.77 -7.88 4.27
CA TYR A 11 7.37 -8.62 5.48
C TYR A 11 8.23 -8.25 6.68
N LEU A 12 9.54 -8.20 6.51
CA LEU A 12 10.49 -7.82 7.57
C LEU A 12 10.30 -6.37 8.01
N ALA A 13 10.10 -5.45 7.07
CA ALA A 13 9.84 -4.04 7.40
C ALA A 13 8.55 -3.88 8.21
N LEU A 14 7.46 -4.57 7.81
CA LEU A 14 6.20 -4.56 8.55
C LEU A 14 6.36 -5.16 9.95
N SER A 15 7.14 -6.25 10.09
CA SER A 15 7.42 -6.87 11.39
C SER A 15 8.13 -5.89 12.34
N GLN A 16 9.18 -5.22 11.87
CA GLN A 16 9.88 -4.22 12.67
C GLN A 16 8.99 -3.04 13.07
N MET A 17 8.09 -2.62 12.19
CA MET A 17 7.13 -1.55 12.47
C MET A 17 6.08 -1.97 13.48
N LYS A 18 5.66 -3.24 13.51
CA LYS A 18 4.68 -3.75 14.49
C LYS A 18 5.16 -3.55 15.91
N ASP A 19 6.43 -3.82 16.16
CA ASP A 19 7.04 -3.75 17.49
C ASP A 19 7.33 -2.32 17.96
N SER A 20 7.32 -1.35 17.06
CA SER A 20 7.54 0.04 17.44
C SER A 20 6.27 0.66 18.03
N HIS A 21 6.30 0.96 19.34
CA HIS A 21 5.22 1.60 20.09
C HIS A 21 5.19 3.13 19.88
N SER A 22 5.35 3.60 18.66
CA SER A 22 5.22 5.03 18.39
C SER A 22 3.75 5.38 18.17
N GLY A 23 3.24 6.40 18.83
CA GLY A 23 1.91 6.96 18.57
C GLY A 23 1.79 7.64 17.20
N TYR A 24 2.79 7.47 16.33
CA TYR A 24 2.83 8.03 14.98
C TYR A 24 2.28 7.05 13.96
N LYS A 25 1.64 7.59 12.93
CA LYS A 25 1.25 6.81 11.76
C LYS A 25 2.49 6.28 11.04
N LYS A 26 2.42 5.03 10.63
CA LYS A 26 3.51 4.32 9.97
C LYS A 26 3.27 4.28 8.47
N ALA A 27 4.31 4.51 7.71
CA ALA A 27 4.29 4.36 6.26
C ALA A 27 5.55 3.63 5.79
N LEU A 28 5.37 2.66 4.91
CA LEU A 28 6.44 1.93 4.24
C LEU A 28 6.53 2.40 2.80
N LEU A 29 7.69 2.91 2.40
CA LEU A 29 7.96 3.24 1.00
C LEU A 29 8.79 2.13 0.37
N VAL A 30 8.24 1.52 -0.67
CA VAL A 30 8.90 0.48 -1.48
C VAL A 30 9.30 1.09 -2.82
N VAL A 31 10.56 0.92 -3.20
CA VAL A 31 11.06 1.30 -4.53
C VAL A 31 11.53 0.03 -5.22
N SER A 32 10.83 -0.40 -6.26
CA SER A 32 11.10 -1.68 -6.94
C SER A 32 10.54 -1.67 -8.36
N ASP A 33 11.01 -2.56 -9.19
CA ASP A 33 10.40 -2.92 -10.47
C ASP A 33 9.22 -3.90 -10.30
N GLY A 34 8.99 -4.35 -9.07
CA GLY A 34 7.89 -5.25 -8.69
C GLY A 34 8.19 -6.73 -8.92
N GLY A 35 9.35 -7.08 -9.45
CA GLY A 35 9.77 -8.48 -9.59
C GLY A 35 10.10 -9.10 -8.23
N ASP A 36 9.64 -10.33 -8.02
CA ASP A 36 10.05 -11.19 -6.92
C ASP A 36 10.38 -12.58 -7.44
N ASN A 37 11.57 -13.07 -7.14
CA ASN A 37 12.01 -14.39 -7.61
C ASN A 37 12.81 -15.17 -6.55
N HIS A 38 12.91 -14.62 -5.32
CA HIS A 38 13.77 -15.25 -4.30
C HIS A 38 13.25 -15.09 -2.87
N SER A 39 12.03 -14.58 -2.66
CA SER A 39 11.44 -14.48 -1.34
C SER A 39 11.06 -15.86 -0.78
N ARG A 40 11.14 -15.98 0.54
CA ARG A 40 10.62 -17.10 1.32
C ARG A 40 9.14 -16.91 1.66
N TYR A 41 8.75 -15.65 1.92
CA TYR A 41 7.36 -15.28 2.13
C TYR A 41 6.63 -15.21 0.80
N THR A 42 5.37 -15.58 0.83
CA THR A 42 4.49 -15.51 -0.34
C THR A 42 3.76 -14.16 -0.40
N GLU A 43 3.19 -13.86 -1.55
CA GLU A 43 2.28 -12.72 -1.71
C GLU A 43 1.14 -12.76 -0.68
N ASN A 44 0.58 -13.93 -0.41
CA ASN A 44 -0.51 -14.09 0.55
C ASN A 44 -0.06 -13.78 1.98
N ASP A 45 1.17 -14.11 2.36
CA ASP A 45 1.72 -13.78 3.68
C ASP A 45 1.82 -12.27 3.84
N VAL A 46 2.35 -11.56 2.82
CA VAL A 46 2.44 -10.09 2.81
C VAL A 46 1.05 -9.45 2.85
N ARG A 47 0.09 -9.95 2.06
CA ARG A 47 -1.29 -9.44 2.06
C ARG A 47 -1.96 -9.62 3.42
N SER A 48 -1.77 -10.78 4.06
CA SER A 48 -2.32 -11.04 5.38
C SER A 48 -1.71 -10.11 6.42
N PHE A 49 -0.41 -9.93 6.40
CA PHE A 49 0.27 -9.04 7.33
C PHE A 49 -0.13 -7.58 7.13
N LEU A 50 -0.24 -7.09 5.89
CA LEU A 50 -0.72 -5.73 5.59
C LEU A 50 -2.13 -5.46 6.09
N LYS A 51 -3.02 -6.45 6.04
CA LYS A 51 -4.38 -6.32 6.59
C LYS A 51 -4.36 -6.07 8.10
N GLU A 52 -3.46 -6.72 8.82
CA GLU A 52 -3.31 -6.56 10.27
C GLU A 52 -2.52 -5.30 10.64
N ALA A 53 -1.52 -4.94 9.81
CA ALA A 53 -0.64 -3.83 10.11
C ALA A 53 -1.38 -2.48 10.06
N ASP A 54 -1.06 -1.61 11.03
CA ASP A 54 -1.44 -0.20 10.98
C ASP A 54 -0.32 0.60 10.28
N CYS A 55 -0.12 0.27 9.00
CA CYS A 55 0.92 0.82 8.15
C CYS A 55 0.40 1.03 6.74
N GLN A 56 0.64 2.20 6.16
CA GLN A 56 0.34 2.49 4.76
C GLN A 56 1.55 2.12 3.90
N LEU A 57 1.33 1.36 2.84
CA LEU A 57 2.36 1.03 1.86
C LEU A 57 2.27 2.00 0.69
N TYR A 58 3.35 2.71 0.43
CA TYR A 58 3.57 3.48 -0.79
C TYR A 58 4.58 2.75 -1.66
N ALA A 59 4.33 2.69 -2.94
CA ALA A 59 5.24 2.04 -3.89
C ALA A 59 5.65 3.00 -5.00
N ILE A 60 6.94 3.05 -5.30
CA ILE A 60 7.48 3.67 -6.51
C ILE A 60 7.93 2.52 -7.40
N GLY A 61 7.18 2.29 -8.47
CA GLY A 61 7.50 1.28 -9.44
C GLY A 61 8.34 1.85 -10.57
N VAL A 62 9.61 1.43 -10.66
CA VAL A 62 10.52 1.87 -11.72
C VAL A 62 10.45 0.88 -12.87
N TYR A 63 9.81 1.27 -13.97
CA TYR A 63 9.58 0.39 -15.12
C TYR A 63 10.15 0.97 -16.40
N ASP A 64 10.92 0.18 -17.11
CA ASP A 64 11.21 0.49 -18.51
C ASP A 64 10.09 -0.07 -19.40
N ALA A 65 9.26 0.81 -19.95
CA ALA A 65 8.15 0.43 -20.81
C ALA A 65 8.60 -0.24 -22.13
N ASN A 66 9.87 -0.07 -22.50
CA ASN A 66 10.43 -0.57 -23.76
C ASN A 66 11.20 -1.90 -23.58
N ASP A 67 11.34 -2.39 -22.36
CA ASP A 67 12.04 -3.64 -22.11
C ASP A 67 11.15 -4.84 -22.47
N MET A 68 11.32 -5.32 -23.70
CA MET A 68 10.64 -6.53 -24.22
C MET A 68 11.15 -7.84 -23.57
N ALA A 69 12.30 -7.80 -22.88
CA ALA A 69 12.93 -8.97 -22.26
C ALA A 69 12.43 -9.24 -20.83
N ARG A 70 11.44 -8.51 -20.34
CA ARG A 70 10.89 -8.68 -19.00
C ARG A 70 10.35 -10.07 -18.74
N SER A 71 10.71 -10.63 -17.60
CA SER A 71 10.12 -11.85 -17.08
C SER A 71 8.61 -11.67 -16.84
N ARG A 72 7.90 -12.77 -16.68
CA ARG A 72 6.47 -12.74 -16.37
C ARG A 72 6.22 -12.04 -15.03
N GLU A 73 7.06 -12.30 -14.05
CA GLU A 73 7.01 -11.71 -12.71
C GLU A 73 7.17 -10.17 -12.77
N GLU A 74 8.14 -9.67 -13.54
CA GLU A 74 8.36 -8.24 -13.71
C GLU A 74 7.20 -7.53 -14.42
N ARG A 75 6.44 -8.24 -15.26
CA ARG A 75 5.25 -7.68 -15.93
C ARG A 75 4.07 -7.53 -14.98
N PHE A 76 3.91 -8.41 -14.00
CA PHE A 76 2.84 -8.36 -13.01
C PHE A 76 3.20 -7.51 -11.78
N GLY A 77 4.47 -7.22 -11.56
CA GLY A 77 4.97 -6.43 -10.44
C GLY A 77 4.26 -5.10 -10.23
N PRO A 78 4.02 -4.28 -11.27
CA PRO A 78 3.29 -3.01 -11.14
C PRO A 78 1.90 -3.17 -10.57
N THR A 79 1.15 -4.15 -11.08
CA THR A 79 -0.21 -4.43 -10.61
C THR A 79 -0.20 -4.91 -9.17
N LEU A 80 0.72 -5.78 -8.81
CA LEU A 80 0.88 -6.29 -7.46
C LEU A 80 1.20 -5.18 -6.47
N LEU A 81 2.17 -4.33 -6.77
CA LEU A 81 2.53 -3.20 -5.90
C LEU A 81 1.36 -2.22 -5.74
N ALA A 82 0.60 -1.98 -6.81
CA ALA A 82 -0.60 -1.13 -6.74
C ALA A 82 -1.68 -1.74 -5.83
N GLU A 83 -1.93 -3.04 -5.94
CA GLU A 83 -2.91 -3.73 -5.10
C GLU A 83 -2.51 -3.74 -3.62
N LEU A 84 -1.23 -4.01 -3.30
CA LEU A 84 -0.72 -3.97 -1.94
C LEU A 84 -0.83 -2.56 -1.34
N ALA A 85 -0.48 -1.54 -2.12
CA ALA A 85 -0.60 -0.15 -1.70
C ALA A 85 -2.07 0.24 -1.44
N GLU A 86 -2.96 -0.04 -2.38
CA GLU A 86 -4.39 0.27 -2.25
C GLU A 86 -5.01 -0.42 -1.03
N MET A 87 -4.69 -1.68 -0.80
CA MET A 87 -5.21 -2.46 0.32
C MET A 87 -4.83 -1.86 1.68
N SER A 88 -3.64 -1.26 1.79
CA SER A 88 -3.13 -0.61 3.01
C SER A 88 -3.61 0.84 3.18
N GLY A 89 -4.26 1.41 2.17
CA GLY A 89 -4.65 2.82 2.13
C GLY A 89 -3.55 3.77 1.66
N GLY A 90 -2.45 3.23 1.15
CA GLY A 90 -1.42 3.97 0.46
C GLY A 90 -1.63 4.00 -1.05
N ARG A 91 -0.55 4.17 -1.82
CA ARG A 91 -0.64 4.38 -3.26
C ARG A 91 0.63 3.94 -3.98
N ALA A 92 0.48 3.44 -5.22
CA ALA A 92 1.60 3.17 -6.11
C ALA A 92 1.76 4.25 -7.18
N PHE A 93 3.02 4.55 -7.50
CA PHE A 93 3.42 5.53 -8.50
C PHE A 93 4.32 4.84 -9.54
N PRO A 94 3.83 4.59 -10.75
CA PRO A 94 4.67 4.10 -11.82
C PRO A 94 5.62 5.21 -12.31
N VAL A 95 6.89 4.89 -12.47
CA VAL A 95 7.93 5.80 -12.94
C VAL A 95 8.59 5.23 -14.16
N ALA A 96 8.48 5.94 -15.27
CA ALA A 96 9.18 5.60 -16.51
C ALA A 96 10.54 6.31 -16.64
N ARG A 97 10.73 7.43 -15.94
CA ARG A 97 11.94 8.23 -16.00
C ARG A 97 12.41 8.62 -14.62
N LEU A 98 13.68 8.38 -14.32
CA LEU A 98 14.27 8.67 -12.99
C LEU A 98 14.15 10.15 -12.60
N GLN A 99 14.09 11.06 -13.56
CA GLN A 99 13.89 12.50 -13.32
C GLN A 99 12.52 12.85 -12.74
N ASP A 100 11.54 11.95 -12.79
CA ASP A 100 10.19 12.16 -12.21
C ASP A 100 10.16 11.81 -10.70
N LEU A 101 11.20 11.16 -10.16
CA LEU A 101 11.26 10.75 -8.76
C LEU A 101 11.12 11.89 -7.75
N PRO A 102 11.74 13.08 -7.90
CA PRO A 102 11.58 14.17 -6.95
C PRO A 102 10.12 14.63 -6.82
N ASP A 103 9.39 14.72 -7.93
CA ASP A 103 7.99 15.14 -7.94
C ASP A 103 7.11 14.10 -7.24
N ILE A 104 7.39 12.81 -7.46
CA ILE A 104 6.67 11.72 -6.80
C ILE A 104 6.96 11.71 -5.30
N ALA A 105 8.21 11.86 -4.90
CA ALA A 105 8.57 11.96 -3.48
C ALA A 105 7.85 13.13 -2.80
N THR A 106 7.76 14.27 -3.49
CA THR A 106 7.01 15.44 -3.00
C THR A 106 5.52 15.14 -2.85
N LYS A 107 4.90 14.45 -3.82
CA LYS A 107 3.49 14.03 -3.74
C LYS A 107 3.25 13.10 -2.55
N ILE A 108 4.10 12.09 -2.36
CA ILE A 108 4.00 11.17 -1.22
C ILE A 108 4.13 11.94 0.10
N ALA A 109 5.09 12.85 0.20
CA ALA A 109 5.28 13.66 1.40
C ALA A 109 4.06 14.54 1.70
N MET A 110 3.43 15.11 0.67
CA MET A 110 2.19 15.89 0.80
C MET A 110 1.03 15.01 1.25
N GLU A 111 0.84 13.83 0.68
CA GLU A 111 -0.21 12.88 1.07
C GLU A 111 -0.03 12.46 2.54
N LEU A 112 1.19 12.14 2.97
CA LEU A 112 1.47 11.76 4.35
C LEU A 112 1.21 12.87 5.37
N ARG A 113 1.44 14.14 4.99
CA ARG A 113 1.19 15.30 5.86
C ARG A 113 -0.27 15.70 5.94
N ASN A 114 -1.06 15.47 4.89
CA ASN A 114 -2.43 15.96 4.75
C ASN A 114 -3.47 14.83 4.88
N GLN A 115 -3.24 13.89 5.78
CA GLN A 115 -4.17 12.80 6.04
C GLN A 115 -5.30 13.22 6.97
N TYR A 116 -6.51 12.73 6.67
CA TYR A 116 -7.65 12.82 7.57
C TYR A 116 -7.72 11.56 8.45
N VAL A 117 -8.06 11.74 9.70
CA VAL A 117 -8.38 10.65 10.62
C VAL A 117 -9.88 10.61 10.82
N LEU A 118 -10.51 9.52 10.40
CA LEU A 118 -11.95 9.32 10.55
C LEU A 118 -12.18 8.24 11.61
N GLY A 119 -12.91 8.61 12.67
CA GLY A 119 -13.39 7.66 13.65
C GLY A 119 -14.85 7.32 13.40
N TYR A 120 -15.22 6.05 13.53
CA TYR A 120 -16.60 5.62 13.42
C TYR A 120 -16.89 4.46 14.39
N ARG A 121 -18.16 4.28 14.74
CA ARG A 121 -18.63 3.12 15.50
C ARG A 121 -19.24 2.13 14.52
N PRO A 122 -18.74 0.89 14.44
CA PRO A 122 -19.32 -0.14 13.59
C PRO A 122 -20.77 -0.44 13.99
N SER A 123 -21.65 -0.67 13.02
CA SER A 123 -23.01 -1.15 13.28
C SER A 123 -23.04 -2.62 13.72
N ASN A 124 -22.10 -3.42 13.22
CA ASN A 124 -21.87 -4.77 13.71
C ASN A 124 -20.81 -4.72 14.83
N THR A 125 -21.21 -5.02 16.04
CA THR A 125 -20.36 -4.96 17.25
C THR A 125 -19.87 -6.35 17.71
N GLU A 126 -20.09 -7.40 16.92
CA GLU A 126 -19.62 -8.74 17.26
C GLU A 126 -18.08 -8.80 17.22
N HIS A 127 -17.52 -9.49 18.23
CA HIS A 127 -16.08 -9.72 18.39
C HIS A 127 -15.74 -11.12 17.85
N ASP A 128 -15.87 -11.29 16.53
CA ASP A 128 -15.77 -12.59 15.85
C ASP A 128 -14.45 -12.79 15.08
N GLY A 129 -13.52 -11.84 15.15
CA GLY A 129 -12.24 -11.89 14.43
C GLY A 129 -12.39 -11.83 12.92
N THR A 130 -13.58 -11.60 12.35
CA THR A 130 -13.78 -11.61 10.90
C THR A 130 -13.37 -10.29 10.25
N TRP A 131 -13.04 -10.36 8.98
CA TRP A 131 -12.69 -9.19 8.18
C TRP A 131 -13.90 -8.30 7.89
N ARG A 132 -13.82 -7.04 8.28
CA ARG A 132 -14.83 -6.00 8.03
C ARG A 132 -14.34 -5.08 6.92
N LYS A 133 -15.05 -5.09 5.80
CA LYS A 133 -14.72 -4.22 4.67
C LYS A 133 -15.19 -2.78 4.93
N ILE A 134 -14.32 -1.81 4.68
CA ILE A 134 -14.63 -0.38 4.76
C ILE A 134 -14.67 0.19 3.34
N ARG A 135 -15.63 1.07 3.10
CA ARG A 135 -15.68 1.87 1.88
C ARG A 135 -16.02 3.31 2.25
N ILE A 136 -15.11 4.21 1.93
CA ILE A 136 -15.31 5.65 2.09
C ILE A 136 -15.77 6.22 0.77
N LYS A 137 -16.80 7.06 0.81
CA LYS A 137 -17.30 7.80 -0.35
C LYS A 137 -17.35 9.27 -0.02
N VAL A 138 -16.84 10.10 -0.94
CA VAL A 138 -17.03 11.55 -0.87
C VAL A 138 -18.43 11.87 -1.34
N GLY A 139 -19.15 12.70 -0.61
CA GLY A 139 -20.47 13.18 -0.99
C GLY A 139 -20.43 14.07 -2.23
N SER A 140 -21.58 14.69 -2.54
CA SER A 140 -21.67 15.61 -3.68
C SER A 140 -20.73 16.80 -3.52
N LEU A 141 -19.87 17.01 -4.48
CA LEU A 141 -18.98 18.18 -4.53
C LEU A 141 -19.69 19.38 -5.15
N PRO A 142 -19.34 20.61 -4.75
CA PRO A 142 -19.82 21.81 -5.42
C PRO A 142 -19.48 21.81 -6.91
N LYS A 143 -20.30 22.49 -7.72
CA LYS A 143 -20.04 22.62 -9.17
C LYS A 143 -18.67 23.25 -9.41
N GLY A 144 -17.87 22.66 -10.29
CA GLY A 144 -16.52 23.11 -10.65
C GLY A 144 -15.38 22.48 -9.86
N PHE A 145 -15.68 21.68 -8.83
CA PHE A 145 -14.62 20.90 -8.16
C PHE A 145 -14.27 19.66 -8.98
N PRO A 146 -12.96 19.33 -9.09
CA PRO A 146 -12.54 18.09 -9.74
C PRO A 146 -12.98 16.89 -8.90
N PRO A 147 -13.13 15.69 -9.54
CA PRO A 147 -13.43 14.47 -8.80
C PRO A 147 -12.31 14.16 -7.81
N LEU A 148 -12.69 13.78 -6.59
CA LEU A 148 -11.77 13.41 -5.53
C LEU A 148 -11.62 11.89 -5.49
N ASN A 149 -10.37 11.43 -5.43
CA ASN A 149 -10.05 10.04 -5.17
C ASN A 149 -9.80 9.85 -3.67
N VAL A 150 -10.32 8.75 -3.12
CA VAL A 150 -10.13 8.39 -1.72
C VAL A 150 -9.15 7.24 -1.63
N TYR A 151 -8.07 7.44 -0.88
CA TYR A 151 -7.12 6.40 -0.53
C TYR A 151 -7.25 6.11 0.95
N ALA A 152 -7.70 4.92 1.29
CA ALA A 152 -7.95 4.51 2.67
C ALA A 152 -7.84 2.99 2.78
N LYS A 153 -7.49 2.51 3.98
CA LYS A 153 -7.47 1.08 4.28
C LYS A 153 -8.81 0.44 3.92
N THR A 154 -8.78 -0.69 3.23
CA THR A 154 -9.98 -1.33 2.67
C THR A 154 -10.81 -2.11 3.68
N GLY A 155 -10.31 -2.27 4.92
CA GLY A 155 -11.00 -2.97 5.99
C GLY A 155 -10.13 -3.17 7.23
N TYR A 156 -10.66 -3.93 8.17
CA TYR A 156 -9.99 -4.32 9.42
C TYR A 156 -10.53 -5.66 9.91
N TYR A 157 -9.79 -6.35 10.75
CA TYR A 157 -10.33 -7.50 11.49
C TYR A 157 -11.08 -7.02 12.72
N ALA A 158 -12.29 -7.52 12.93
CA ALA A 158 -13.01 -7.30 14.18
C ALA A 158 -12.19 -7.85 15.36
N PRO A 159 -12.28 -7.25 16.56
CA PRO A 159 -11.67 -7.84 17.73
C PRO A 159 -12.16 -9.29 17.91
N SER A 160 -11.31 -10.16 18.46
CA SER A 160 -11.66 -11.56 18.76
C SER A 160 -11.95 -11.80 20.25
N HIS A 161 -11.85 -10.74 21.07
CA HIS A 161 -12.09 -10.77 22.53
C HIS A 161 -12.62 -9.43 23.02
#